data_bde8189a0b1bba9315415a8541b902e1
#
_entry.id   bde8189a0b1bba9315415a8541b902e1
#
_cell.length_a   1.000
_cell.length_b   1.000
_cell.length_c   1.000
_cell.angle_alpha   90.00
_cell.angle_beta   90.00
_cell.angle_gamma   90.00
#
_symmetry.space_group_name_H-M   'P 1'
#
loop_
_entity.id
_entity.type
_entity.pdbx_description
1 polymer ?
#
loop_
_entity_poly.entity_id
_entity_poly.type
_entity_poly.pdbx_seq_one_letter_code
_entity_poly.pdbx_strand_id
1 'polypeptide(L)'
;MSFLVSPGVHVKEIDLTNVVPAVATSIGAIAGPFERGDVSSIVNISSEEELVKVFGKPNSNNFEWWYTAASFLQYSDSLKIVRAESGITNAIASGTAVLIRDTDHYSGSYADGQGSVGEWAARTAGTWGNSLGVSICANSTAYEESAATTTSAEESAGQTDISVTDASTIGIGDIVYFQESNGDQYEVTARNTSSNTITIKFLDDPNGAG
;
A
#
# COMPACT_ATOMS: atom_id res chain seq x y z
N MET A 1 24.15 12.24 64.83
CA MET A 1 23.32 11.24 65.54
C MET A 1 23.09 11.82 66.95
N SER A 2 21.84 12.03 67.30
CA SER A 2 21.46 12.51 68.61
C SER A 2 21.26 11.31 69.52
N PHE A 3 22.08 11.19 70.57
CA PHE A 3 21.93 10.14 71.57
C PHE A 3 20.93 10.60 72.63
N LEU A 4 19.95 9.79 72.94
CA LEU A 4 19.07 9.94 74.05
C LEU A 4 19.87 9.60 75.33
N VAL A 5 20.06 10.59 76.20
CA VAL A 5 20.84 10.46 77.44
C VAL A 5 19.99 10.00 78.64
N SER A 6 18.70 9.91 78.50
CA SER A 6 17.78 9.41 79.51
C SER A 6 16.68 8.54 78.83
N PRO A 7 16.00 7.64 79.57
CA PRO A 7 14.93 6.84 79.01
C PRO A 7 13.82 7.74 78.43
N GLY A 8 13.64 7.67 77.16
CA GLY A 8 12.64 8.44 76.44
C GLY A 8 12.13 7.64 75.22
N VAL A 9 10.98 7.99 74.76
CA VAL A 9 10.37 7.38 73.51
C VAL A 9 10.79 8.23 72.34
N HIS A 10 11.54 7.62 71.40
CA HIS A 10 11.86 8.24 70.13
C HIS A 10 10.76 7.86 69.12
N VAL A 11 9.85 8.77 68.82
CA VAL A 11 8.87 8.60 67.77
C VAL A 11 9.46 9.09 66.46
N LYS A 12 9.59 8.19 65.49
CA LYS A 12 9.93 8.54 64.12
C LYS A 12 8.67 8.33 63.28
N GLU A 13 8.11 9.40 62.77
CA GLU A 13 7.05 9.35 61.79
C GLU A 13 7.67 8.93 60.45
N ILE A 14 7.21 7.82 59.89
CA ILE A 14 7.56 7.38 58.56
C ILE A 14 6.33 7.65 57.71
N ASP A 15 6.39 8.71 56.93
CA ASP A 15 5.35 8.99 55.92
C ASP A 15 5.49 7.97 54.78
N LEU A 16 4.58 7.02 54.75
CA LEU A 16 4.47 6.01 53.70
C LEU A 16 3.53 6.45 52.56
N THR A 17 2.97 7.65 52.66
CA THR A 17 2.07 8.17 51.63
C THR A 17 2.77 8.53 50.33
N ASN A 18 4.06 8.63 50.29
CA ASN A 18 4.85 8.98 49.09
C ASN A 18 5.43 7.78 48.36
N VAL A 19 5.04 6.56 48.69
CA VAL A 19 5.39 5.37 47.93
C VAL A 19 4.13 4.84 47.23
N VAL A 20 3.44 5.70 46.49
CA VAL A 20 2.78 5.22 45.30
C VAL A 20 3.85 5.19 44.23
N PRO A 21 4.37 4.04 43.80
CA PRO A 21 5.12 3.99 42.58
C PRO A 21 4.17 4.53 41.53
N ALA A 22 4.45 5.72 41.01
CA ALA A 22 3.84 6.17 39.78
C ALA A 22 4.29 5.18 38.70
N VAL A 23 3.62 4.06 38.61
CA VAL A 23 3.71 3.19 37.45
C VAL A 23 3.00 3.97 36.35
N ALA A 24 3.75 4.88 35.76
CA ALA A 24 3.33 5.48 34.51
C ALA A 24 3.31 4.32 33.49
N THR A 25 2.15 3.66 33.35
CA THR A 25 1.91 2.75 32.25
C THR A 25 1.80 3.60 31.01
N SER A 26 2.95 3.87 30.42
CA SER A 26 3.06 4.57 29.12
C SER A 26 2.75 3.66 27.93
N ILE A 27 2.41 2.41 28.19
CA ILE A 27 2.09 1.42 27.15
C ILE A 27 0.58 1.27 27.05
N GLY A 28 0.05 1.62 25.88
CA GLY A 28 -1.35 1.38 25.54
C GLY A 28 -1.54 0.13 24.69
N ALA A 29 -2.78 -0.36 24.63
CA ALA A 29 -3.16 -1.42 23.71
C ALA A 29 -4.56 -1.16 23.15
N ILE A 30 -4.74 -1.41 21.85
CA ILE A 30 -6.02 -1.30 21.16
C ILE A 30 -6.18 -2.43 20.15
N ALA A 31 -7.41 -2.95 20.05
CA ALA A 31 -7.80 -3.87 18.98
C ALA A 31 -8.95 -3.24 18.20
N GLY A 32 -8.88 -3.28 16.87
CA GLY A 32 -9.92 -2.68 16.03
C GLY A 32 -9.80 -3.01 14.55
N PRO A 33 -10.82 -2.65 13.76
CA PRO A 33 -10.88 -2.87 12.33
C PRO A 33 -10.08 -1.79 11.60
N PHE A 34 -8.81 -2.02 11.38
CA PHE A 34 -7.97 -1.13 10.60
C PHE A 34 -7.98 -1.51 9.11
N GLU A 35 -7.77 -0.53 8.22
CA GLU A 35 -7.86 -0.71 6.77
C GLU A 35 -6.85 -1.73 6.24
N ARG A 36 -5.64 -1.71 6.77
CA ARG A 36 -4.52 -2.58 6.37
C ARG A 36 -3.65 -2.94 7.57
N GLY A 37 -2.56 -3.66 7.34
CA GLY A 37 -1.67 -4.15 8.38
C GLY A 37 -1.85 -5.63 8.66
N ASP A 38 -0.96 -6.18 9.47
CA ASP A 38 -0.99 -7.60 9.86
C ASP A 38 -2.24 -7.91 10.67
N VAL A 39 -2.81 -9.10 10.43
CA VAL A 39 -4.06 -9.55 11.09
C VAL A 39 -3.70 -10.44 12.27
N SER A 40 -4.32 -10.18 13.43
CA SER A 40 -4.13 -10.96 14.65
C SER A 40 -2.70 -10.97 15.22
N SER A 41 -1.82 -10.11 14.69
CA SER A 41 -0.47 -9.91 15.20
C SER A 41 -0.40 -8.63 16.03
N ILE A 42 0.43 -8.62 17.07
CA ILE A 42 0.67 -7.43 17.89
C ILE A 42 1.72 -6.58 17.20
N VAL A 43 1.32 -5.39 16.76
CA VAL A 43 2.23 -4.40 16.16
C VAL A 43 2.45 -3.26 17.14
N ASN A 44 3.71 -2.87 17.34
CA ASN A 44 4.08 -1.75 18.21
C ASN A 44 4.19 -0.49 17.35
N ILE A 45 3.50 0.57 17.74
CA ILE A 45 3.45 1.85 17.02
C ILE A 45 3.90 2.96 17.95
N SER A 46 4.78 3.81 17.46
CA SER A 46 5.43 4.88 18.22
C SER A 46 4.95 6.28 17.83
N SER A 47 4.32 6.43 16.68
CA SER A 47 3.87 7.73 16.17
C SER A 47 2.62 7.61 15.28
N GLU A 48 1.93 8.73 15.10
CA GLU A 48 0.78 8.81 14.19
C GLU A 48 1.20 8.56 12.73
N GLU A 49 2.39 9.02 12.33
CA GLU A 49 2.92 8.76 10.99
C GLU A 49 3.12 7.26 10.73
N GLU A 50 3.66 6.55 11.71
CA GLU A 50 3.80 5.09 11.66
C GLU A 50 2.44 4.38 11.65
N LEU A 51 1.45 4.90 12.42
CA LEU A 51 0.09 4.41 12.40
C LEU A 51 -0.52 4.48 10.98
N VAL A 52 -0.38 5.63 10.31
CA VAL A 52 -0.84 5.81 8.92
C VAL A 52 -0.11 4.87 7.97
N LYS A 53 1.20 4.73 8.12
CA LYS A 53 2.03 3.89 7.25
C LYS A 53 1.66 2.41 7.34
N VAL A 54 1.41 1.91 8.54
CA VAL A 54 1.14 0.48 8.80
C VAL A 54 -0.34 0.16 8.64
N PHE A 55 -1.22 0.92 9.27
CA PHE A 55 -2.65 0.60 9.38
C PHE A 55 -3.57 1.41 8.46
N GLY A 56 -3.01 2.35 7.69
CA GLY A 56 -3.77 3.17 6.76
C GLY A 56 -4.38 4.42 7.41
N LYS A 57 -5.23 5.09 6.64
CA LYS A 57 -5.91 6.32 7.06
C LYS A 57 -7.26 6.00 7.69
N PRO A 58 -7.82 6.93 8.50
CA PRO A 58 -9.18 6.76 9.01
C PRO A 58 -10.20 6.78 7.87
N ASN A 59 -11.22 5.94 7.97
CA ASN A 59 -12.37 5.89 7.08
C ASN A 59 -13.66 5.72 7.90
N SER A 60 -14.81 5.69 7.24
CA SER A 60 -16.12 5.59 7.89
C SER A 60 -16.31 4.36 8.79
N ASN A 61 -15.53 3.31 8.59
CA ASN A 61 -15.68 2.04 9.32
C ASN A 61 -14.69 1.90 10.49
N ASN A 62 -13.60 2.68 10.50
CA ASN A 62 -12.53 2.53 11.50
C ASN A 62 -12.19 3.82 12.25
N PHE A 63 -12.86 4.94 11.99
CA PHE A 63 -12.47 6.25 12.51
C PHE A 63 -12.42 6.31 14.05
N GLU A 64 -13.32 5.63 14.76
CA GLU A 64 -13.36 5.60 16.21
C GLU A 64 -12.07 4.99 16.81
N TRP A 65 -11.69 3.82 16.33
CA TRP A 65 -10.45 3.14 16.74
C TRP A 65 -9.22 3.89 16.30
N TRP A 66 -9.24 4.41 15.07
CA TRP A 66 -8.11 5.12 14.51
C TRP A 66 -7.80 6.41 15.28
N TYR A 67 -8.81 7.26 15.53
CA TYR A 67 -8.62 8.49 16.30
C TYR A 67 -8.34 8.23 17.78
N THR A 68 -8.85 7.15 18.35
CA THR A 68 -8.49 6.75 19.72
C THR A 68 -7.00 6.38 19.80
N ALA A 69 -6.48 5.62 18.82
CA ALA A 69 -5.06 5.30 18.72
C ALA A 69 -4.20 6.56 18.52
N ALA A 70 -4.58 7.43 17.58
CA ALA A 70 -3.87 8.69 17.31
C ALA A 70 -3.83 9.61 18.54
N SER A 71 -4.95 9.74 19.25
CA SER A 71 -5.01 10.53 20.47
C SER A 71 -4.11 9.99 21.57
N PHE A 72 -4.00 8.68 21.72
CA PHE A 72 -3.08 8.07 22.68
C PHE A 72 -1.61 8.36 22.31
N LEU A 73 -1.27 8.28 21.00
CA LEU A 73 0.08 8.53 20.49
C LEU A 73 0.56 9.99 20.68
N GLN A 74 -0.35 10.93 20.98
CA GLN A 74 0.03 12.30 21.36
C GLN A 74 0.66 12.38 22.76
N TYR A 75 0.44 11.37 23.60
CA TYR A 75 0.92 11.34 25.00
C TYR A 75 1.93 10.23 25.26
N SER A 76 2.04 9.25 24.39
CA SER A 76 2.90 8.08 24.55
C SER A 76 3.43 7.61 23.19
N ASP A 77 4.62 7.08 23.19
CA ASP A 77 5.33 6.49 22.06
C ASP A 77 5.27 4.95 22.02
N SER A 78 4.41 4.35 22.82
CA SER A 78 4.30 2.88 22.91
C SER A 78 2.85 2.42 22.92
N LEU A 79 2.30 2.22 21.72
CA LEU A 79 0.96 1.68 21.52
C LEU A 79 1.03 0.32 20.81
N LYS A 80 0.45 -0.69 21.45
CA LYS A 80 0.29 -2.02 20.86
C LYS A 80 -1.04 -2.11 20.15
N ILE A 81 -1.01 -2.40 18.86
CA ILE A 81 -2.21 -2.49 18.03
C ILE A 81 -2.37 -3.93 17.53
N VAL A 82 -3.58 -4.43 17.61
CA VAL A 82 -4.01 -5.68 16.97
C VAL A 82 -5.12 -5.36 15.98
N ARG A 83 -4.88 -5.68 14.71
CA ARG A 83 -5.93 -5.61 13.70
C ARG A 83 -6.88 -6.79 13.88
N ALA A 84 -8.09 -6.49 14.32
CA ALA A 84 -9.15 -7.47 14.50
C ALA A 84 -10.07 -7.42 13.27
N GLU A 85 -10.04 -8.47 12.46
CA GLU A 85 -10.86 -8.59 11.26
C GLU A 85 -11.44 -9.99 11.14
N SER A 86 -12.59 -10.08 10.49
CA SER A 86 -13.32 -11.34 10.28
C SER A 86 -13.76 -11.45 8.83
N GLY A 87 -13.50 -12.59 8.21
CA GLY A 87 -13.95 -12.88 6.85
C GLY A 87 -13.23 -12.14 5.73
N ILE A 88 -12.10 -11.48 6.02
CA ILE A 88 -11.27 -10.83 5.02
C ILE A 88 -10.25 -11.79 4.40
N THR A 89 -9.89 -11.53 3.17
CA THR A 89 -8.86 -12.27 2.41
C THR A 89 -7.88 -11.31 1.77
N ASN A 90 -6.72 -11.81 1.38
CA ASN A 90 -5.76 -11.05 0.60
C ASN A 90 -6.18 -11.03 -0.87
N ALA A 91 -5.93 -9.92 -1.56
CA ALA A 91 -6.01 -9.89 -3.02
C ALA A 91 -4.88 -10.77 -3.58
N ILE A 92 -5.20 -11.61 -4.54
CA ILE A 92 -4.30 -12.57 -5.17
C ILE A 92 -4.43 -12.51 -6.69
N ALA A 93 -3.37 -12.87 -7.41
CA ALA A 93 -3.38 -12.83 -8.88
C ALA A 93 -4.30 -13.91 -9.48
N SER A 94 -4.33 -15.10 -8.86
CA SER A 94 -5.18 -16.21 -9.29
C SER A 94 -5.33 -17.24 -8.18
N GLY A 95 -6.34 -18.11 -8.27
CA GLY A 95 -6.56 -19.18 -7.32
C GLY A 95 -7.70 -18.94 -6.35
N THR A 96 -7.62 -19.52 -5.17
CA THR A 96 -8.67 -19.42 -4.14
C THR A 96 -8.30 -18.36 -3.12
N ALA A 97 -9.27 -17.50 -2.80
CA ALA A 97 -9.09 -16.44 -1.80
C ALA A 97 -8.64 -17.02 -0.44
N VAL A 98 -7.55 -16.48 0.10
CA VAL A 98 -6.93 -16.91 1.35
C VAL A 98 -6.68 -15.73 2.26
N LEU A 99 -6.59 -15.98 3.57
CA LEU A 99 -6.11 -14.99 4.54
C LEU A 99 -4.64 -15.25 4.85
N ILE A 100 -3.77 -14.38 4.41
CA ILE A 100 -2.36 -14.32 4.81
C ILE A 100 -2.26 -13.29 5.93
N ARG A 101 -1.99 -13.72 7.15
CA ARG A 101 -2.06 -12.87 8.34
C ARG A 101 -0.89 -11.91 8.44
N ASP A 102 0.29 -12.42 8.18
CA ASP A 102 1.56 -11.72 8.31
C ASP A 102 2.64 -12.37 7.42
N THR A 103 3.83 -11.83 7.46
CA THR A 103 4.97 -12.32 6.66
C THR A 103 5.40 -13.73 7.07
N ASP A 104 5.32 -14.08 8.35
CA ASP A 104 5.72 -15.40 8.84
C ASP A 104 4.74 -16.47 8.36
N HIS A 105 3.45 -16.15 8.39
CA HIS A 105 2.41 -17.03 7.83
C HIS A 105 2.58 -17.22 6.31
N TYR A 106 2.95 -16.14 5.58
CA TYR A 106 3.28 -16.26 4.16
C TYR A 106 4.47 -17.19 3.94
N SER A 107 5.57 -16.96 4.64
CA SER A 107 6.81 -17.72 4.47
C SER A 107 6.64 -19.20 4.82
N GLY A 108 5.79 -19.52 5.81
CA GLY A 108 5.56 -20.90 6.24
C GLY A 108 4.52 -21.68 5.44
N SER A 109 3.63 -21.00 4.70
CA SER A 109 2.47 -21.65 4.09
C SER A 109 2.26 -21.36 2.60
N TYR A 110 2.87 -20.30 2.06
CA TYR A 110 2.58 -19.84 0.70
C TYR A 110 3.83 -19.51 -0.12
N ALA A 111 5.00 -19.41 0.50
CA ALA A 111 6.25 -19.22 -0.20
C ALA A 111 6.57 -20.46 -1.09
N ASP A 112 7.40 -20.26 -2.09
CA ASP A 112 7.87 -21.32 -3.01
C ASP A 112 6.75 -22.04 -3.79
N GLY A 113 5.64 -21.32 -4.06
CA GLY A 113 4.51 -21.86 -4.82
C GLY A 113 3.60 -22.79 -4.02
N GLN A 114 3.71 -22.80 -2.70
CA GLN A 114 2.78 -23.49 -1.84
C GLN A 114 1.44 -22.73 -1.75
N GLY A 115 0.35 -23.48 -1.71
CA GLY A 115 -0.99 -22.89 -1.72
C GLY A 115 -1.45 -22.44 -3.11
N SER A 116 -2.61 -21.76 -3.17
CA SER A 116 -3.29 -21.41 -4.40
C SER A 116 -3.42 -19.89 -4.56
N VAL A 117 -2.35 -19.16 -4.32
CA VAL A 117 -2.36 -17.68 -4.37
C VAL A 117 -1.91 -17.10 -5.71
N GLY A 118 -1.51 -17.95 -6.66
CA GLY A 118 -0.90 -17.53 -7.92
C GLY A 118 0.50 -16.94 -7.72
N GLU A 119 0.95 -16.17 -8.68
CA GLU A 119 2.30 -15.56 -8.64
C GLU A 119 2.41 -14.39 -7.69
N TRP A 120 1.29 -13.76 -7.35
CA TRP A 120 1.24 -12.52 -6.56
C TRP A 120 0.12 -12.57 -5.53
N ALA A 121 0.44 -12.14 -4.33
CA ALA A 121 -0.52 -11.90 -3.28
C ALA A 121 -0.25 -10.55 -2.62
N ALA A 122 -1.31 -9.79 -2.33
CA ALA A 122 -1.16 -8.56 -1.56
C ALA A 122 -0.68 -8.90 -0.14
N ARG A 123 0.27 -8.14 0.37
CA ARG A 123 0.86 -8.36 1.70
C ARG A 123 -0.19 -8.25 2.81
N THR A 124 -1.15 -7.35 2.66
CA THR A 124 -2.18 -7.11 3.67
C THR A 124 -3.54 -7.53 3.17
N ALA A 125 -4.30 -8.20 4.02
CA ALA A 125 -5.66 -8.60 3.73
C ALA A 125 -6.62 -7.42 3.68
N GLY A 126 -7.68 -7.53 2.90
CA GLY A 126 -8.74 -6.54 2.76
C GLY A 126 -8.85 -5.95 1.35
N THR A 127 -9.88 -5.14 1.15
CA THR A 127 -10.23 -4.57 -0.15
C THR A 127 -9.18 -3.60 -0.72
N TRP A 128 -8.31 -3.07 0.14
CA TRP A 128 -7.20 -2.21 -0.28
C TRP A 128 -6.31 -2.88 -1.33
N GLY A 129 -6.05 -4.18 -1.17
CA GLY A 129 -5.24 -4.95 -2.10
C GLY A 129 -5.81 -5.06 -3.52
N ASN A 130 -7.12 -4.86 -3.70
CA ASN A 130 -7.77 -4.93 -5.01
C ASN A 130 -7.39 -3.76 -5.95
N SER A 131 -6.81 -2.70 -5.38
CA SER A 131 -6.32 -1.54 -6.14
C SER A 131 -4.85 -1.67 -6.56
N LEU A 132 -4.19 -2.76 -6.22
CA LEU A 132 -2.79 -3.00 -6.58
C LEU A 132 -2.71 -3.58 -7.98
N GLY A 133 -1.90 -2.97 -8.82
CA GLY A 133 -1.46 -3.50 -10.11
C GLY A 133 0.01 -3.91 -10.04
N VAL A 134 0.34 -5.06 -10.61
CA VAL A 134 1.74 -5.51 -10.73
C VAL A 134 2.09 -5.56 -12.20
N SER A 135 3.15 -4.85 -12.57
CA SER A 135 3.71 -4.87 -13.91
C SER A 135 5.21 -5.15 -13.82
N ILE A 136 5.67 -6.16 -14.56
CA ILE A 136 7.10 -6.54 -14.61
C ILE A 136 7.54 -6.48 -16.06
N CYS A 137 8.53 -5.66 -16.32
CA CYS A 137 9.23 -5.61 -17.59
C CYS A 137 10.53 -6.45 -17.44
N ALA A 138 10.50 -7.69 -17.93
CA ALA A 138 11.65 -8.59 -17.86
C ALA A 138 12.71 -8.30 -18.93
N ASN A 139 12.30 -7.69 -20.04
CA ASN A 139 13.19 -7.24 -21.14
C ASN A 139 12.51 -6.10 -21.90
N SER A 140 13.19 -5.53 -22.89
CA SER A 140 12.67 -4.40 -23.69
C SER A 140 11.42 -4.75 -24.52
N THR A 141 11.14 -6.01 -24.74
CA THR A 141 9.95 -6.49 -25.48
C THR A 141 8.86 -7.06 -24.57
N ALA A 142 9.06 -7.10 -23.25
CA ALA A 142 8.09 -7.67 -22.30
C ALA A 142 6.89 -6.75 -22.04
N TYR A 143 6.98 -5.49 -22.44
CA TYR A 143 5.90 -4.50 -22.33
C TYR A 143 5.41 -4.09 -23.71
N GLU A 144 4.98 -5.07 -24.49
CA GLU A 144 4.23 -4.87 -25.72
C GLU A 144 2.78 -5.29 -25.50
N GLU A 145 1.87 -4.35 -25.57
CA GLU A 145 0.45 -4.63 -25.69
C GLU A 145 0.06 -4.61 -27.17
N SER A 146 -0.19 -5.78 -27.73
CA SER A 146 -0.58 -5.86 -29.13
C SER A 146 -2.05 -5.46 -29.31
N ALA A 147 -2.27 -4.45 -30.14
CA ALA A 147 -3.58 -3.98 -30.60
C ALA A 147 -4.54 -3.53 -29.49
N ALA A 148 -4.07 -2.61 -28.64
CA ALA A 148 -4.93 -1.89 -27.70
C ALA A 148 -6.11 -1.20 -28.41
N THR A 149 -5.88 -0.74 -29.64
CA THR A 149 -6.91 -0.15 -30.52
C THR A 149 -6.48 -0.23 -31.98
N THR A 150 -7.36 0.15 -32.89
CA THR A 150 -7.07 0.23 -34.32
C THR A 150 -7.35 1.65 -34.82
N THR A 151 -6.68 2.07 -35.90
CA THR A 151 -7.06 3.30 -36.58
C THR A 151 -8.50 3.17 -37.10
N SER A 152 -9.29 4.22 -36.92
CA SER A 152 -10.70 4.24 -37.37
C SER A 152 -10.88 4.78 -38.77
N ALA A 153 -9.84 5.36 -39.37
CA ALA A 153 -9.81 5.91 -40.71
C ALA A 153 -8.47 5.60 -41.38
N GLU A 154 -8.38 5.81 -42.67
CA GLU A 154 -7.14 5.81 -43.44
C GLU A 154 -6.40 7.11 -43.11
N GLU A 155 -5.17 7.00 -42.60
CA GLU A 155 -4.35 8.14 -42.18
C GLU A 155 -3.32 8.46 -43.27
N SER A 156 -3.02 9.73 -43.44
CA SER A 156 -2.09 10.18 -44.48
C SER A 156 -0.67 10.31 -43.92
N ALA A 157 0.34 10.03 -44.71
CA ALA A 157 1.74 10.23 -44.33
C ALA A 157 2.01 11.66 -43.86
N GLY A 158 2.67 11.79 -42.69
CA GLY A 158 2.96 13.06 -42.05
C GLY A 158 1.85 13.64 -41.18
N GLN A 159 0.74 12.93 -41.03
CA GLN A 159 -0.33 13.34 -40.13
C GLN A 159 0.09 13.11 -38.66
N THR A 160 -0.25 14.07 -37.80
CA THR A 160 0.07 14.00 -36.37
C THR A 160 -1.11 13.65 -35.49
N ASP A 161 -2.32 13.91 -35.97
CA ASP A 161 -3.57 13.56 -35.27
C ASP A 161 -4.18 12.32 -35.91
N ILE A 162 -4.22 11.24 -35.16
CA ILE A 162 -4.64 9.91 -35.63
C ILE A 162 -5.99 9.57 -35.02
N SER A 163 -6.94 9.18 -35.85
CA SER A 163 -8.25 8.72 -35.42
C SER A 163 -8.20 7.24 -35.06
N VAL A 164 -8.58 6.90 -33.85
CA VAL A 164 -8.56 5.53 -33.32
C VAL A 164 -9.96 5.06 -32.94
N THR A 165 -10.15 3.77 -32.85
CA THR A 165 -11.47 3.20 -32.47
C THR A 165 -11.80 3.49 -31.02
N ASP A 166 -10.80 3.43 -30.14
CA ASP A 166 -10.94 3.74 -28.72
C ASP A 166 -9.64 4.39 -28.19
N ALA A 167 -9.68 5.69 -27.93
CA ALA A 167 -8.54 6.40 -27.38
C ALA A 167 -8.37 6.21 -25.88
N SER A 168 -9.34 5.61 -25.17
CA SER A 168 -9.24 5.43 -23.70
C SER A 168 -8.19 4.41 -23.30
N THR A 169 -7.85 3.50 -24.20
CA THR A 169 -6.85 2.43 -24.00
C THR A 169 -5.41 2.90 -24.14
N ILE A 170 -5.18 4.10 -24.69
CA ILE A 170 -3.85 4.66 -24.94
C ILE A 170 -3.57 5.78 -23.93
N GLY A 171 -2.40 5.77 -23.31
CA GLY A 171 -1.92 6.81 -22.40
C GLY A 171 -1.12 7.92 -23.10
N ILE A 172 -1.06 9.13 -22.50
CA ILE A 172 -0.10 10.14 -22.92
C ILE A 172 1.29 9.71 -22.46
N GLY A 173 2.27 9.73 -23.36
CA GLY A 173 3.61 9.20 -23.13
C GLY A 173 3.80 7.76 -23.58
N ASP A 174 2.76 7.08 -24.01
CA ASP A 174 2.89 5.76 -24.60
C ASP A 174 3.63 5.85 -25.93
N ILE A 175 4.38 4.79 -26.24
CA ILE A 175 5.04 4.62 -27.55
C ILE A 175 4.17 3.69 -28.38
N VAL A 176 3.72 4.15 -29.50
CA VAL A 176 2.89 3.39 -30.44
C VAL A 176 3.61 3.17 -31.76
N TYR A 177 3.26 2.09 -32.44
CA TYR A 177 3.67 1.81 -33.81
C TYR A 177 2.48 1.25 -34.60
N PHE A 178 2.44 1.54 -35.89
CA PHE A 178 1.30 1.23 -36.74
C PHE A 178 1.61 0.01 -37.60
N GLN A 179 2.05 -1.06 -37.13
CA GLN A 179 2.33 -2.33 -37.87
C GLN A 179 2.86 -2.13 -39.30
N GLU A 180 3.57 -1.04 -39.55
CA GLU A 180 4.22 -0.74 -40.79
C GLU A 180 5.49 -1.58 -40.97
N SER A 181 5.91 -1.81 -42.19
CA SER A 181 7.08 -2.66 -42.46
C SER A 181 8.40 -2.07 -41.97
N ASN A 182 8.45 -0.74 -41.75
CA ASN A 182 9.61 0.00 -41.23
C ASN A 182 9.69 -0.01 -39.69
N GLY A 183 8.56 -0.20 -38.99
CA GLY A 183 8.54 -0.27 -37.53
C GLY A 183 8.75 1.06 -36.82
N ASP A 184 8.41 2.18 -37.48
CA ASP A 184 8.56 3.51 -36.92
C ASP A 184 7.82 3.66 -35.57
N GLN A 185 8.45 4.36 -34.64
CA GLN A 185 7.94 4.56 -33.29
C GLN A 185 7.49 6.02 -33.11
N TYR A 186 6.35 6.18 -32.46
CA TYR A 186 5.74 7.48 -32.18
C TYR A 186 5.38 7.59 -30.72
N GLU A 187 5.66 8.74 -30.11
CA GLU A 187 5.22 9.09 -28.76
C GLU A 187 3.84 9.75 -28.81
N VAL A 188 2.93 9.30 -27.99
CA VAL A 188 1.62 9.93 -27.82
C VAL A 188 1.75 11.18 -26.96
N THR A 189 1.57 12.35 -27.55
CA THR A 189 1.73 13.64 -26.87
C THR A 189 0.43 14.23 -26.35
N ALA A 190 -0.71 13.88 -26.96
CA ALA A 190 -2.03 14.26 -26.48
C ALA A 190 -3.07 13.19 -26.81
N ARG A 191 -4.17 13.22 -26.08
CA ARG A 191 -5.28 12.29 -26.24
C ARG A 191 -6.62 13.00 -26.06
N ASN A 192 -7.57 12.73 -26.95
CA ASN A 192 -8.96 13.17 -26.82
C ASN A 192 -9.90 11.97 -26.87
N THR A 193 -10.43 11.57 -25.71
CA THR A 193 -11.35 10.43 -25.59
C THR A 193 -12.76 10.73 -26.10
N SER A 194 -13.14 12.00 -26.25
CA SER A 194 -14.46 12.37 -26.78
C SER A 194 -14.53 12.27 -28.31
N SER A 195 -13.42 12.54 -28.99
CA SER A 195 -13.30 12.42 -30.45
C SER A 195 -12.57 11.13 -30.88
N ASN A 196 -12.08 10.33 -29.92
CA ASN A 196 -11.24 9.18 -30.19
C ASN A 196 -10.02 9.51 -31.05
N THR A 197 -9.30 10.56 -30.71
CA THR A 197 -8.12 11.03 -31.44
C THR A 197 -6.92 11.05 -30.54
N ILE A 198 -5.78 10.60 -31.04
CA ILE A 198 -4.48 10.73 -30.38
C ILE A 198 -3.59 11.66 -31.24
N THR A 199 -2.77 12.48 -30.57
CA THR A 199 -1.74 13.28 -31.23
C THR A 199 -0.39 12.60 -31.01
N ILE A 200 0.32 12.34 -32.08
CA ILE A 200 1.59 11.61 -32.07
C ILE A 200 2.75 12.51 -32.52
N LYS A 201 3.94 12.14 -32.05
CA LYS A 201 5.21 12.74 -32.46
C LYS A 201 6.17 11.61 -32.83
N PHE A 202 6.78 11.69 -33.99
CA PHE A 202 7.83 10.76 -34.41
C PHE A 202 8.96 10.72 -33.36
N LEU A 203 9.32 9.53 -32.94
CA LEU A 203 10.33 9.31 -31.93
C LEU A 203 11.60 8.70 -32.51
N ASP A 204 11.49 7.59 -33.22
CA ASP A 204 12.62 6.86 -33.77
C ASP A 204 12.22 5.98 -34.95
N ASP A 205 13.18 5.77 -35.85
CA ASP A 205 13.15 4.75 -36.91
C ASP A 205 14.16 3.65 -36.61
N PRO A 206 13.77 2.56 -35.96
CA PRO A 206 14.66 1.49 -35.55
C PRO A 206 15.34 0.77 -36.74
N ASN A 207 14.82 0.92 -37.97
CA ASN A 207 15.36 0.29 -39.17
C ASN A 207 16.20 1.24 -40.02
N GLY A 208 16.28 2.54 -39.67
CA GLY A 208 17.18 3.50 -40.30
C GLY A 208 16.92 3.77 -41.80
N ALA A 209 15.68 3.53 -42.23
CA ALA A 209 15.23 3.82 -43.56
C ALA A 209 14.49 5.17 -43.56
N GLY A 210 15.24 6.26 -43.44
CA GLY A 210 14.70 7.60 -43.58
C GLY A 210 14.45 7.99 -45.04
#